data_238ab00880484628e85fbe744b19413e
#
_entry.id   238ab00880484628e85fbe744b19413e
#
_cell.length_a   1.000
_cell.length_b   1.000
_cell.length_c   1.000
_cell.angle_alpha   90.00
_cell.angle_beta   90.00
_cell.angle_gamma   90.00
#
_symmetry.space_group_name_H-M   'P 1'
#
loop_
_entity.id
_entity.type
_entity.pdbx_description
1 polymer ?
#
loop_
_entity_poly.entity_id
_entity_poly.type
_entity_poly.pdbx_seq_one_letter_code
_entity_poly.pdbx_strand_id
1 'polypeptide(L)'
;MKEKIKYIFIKLLDIVLLPLTYLLLPIYKLVKKYGIINFPLQVNAFIKTGIFPMQDHYYNPQFVYSKNFDANKIRNLHLNFNLDKQLAELAQLKFTNELSFKKEGDPYQGEFYLNNPAYGPGDADLYYLMVRNLQPKKIIEIGSGFSTMVCLLAIEKNKNAGISTSLTCIEPYEIKWLDTTKNIELIREKVEDIPVDFFKQLQENDILFIDSSHIIRPENDVLFE
;
A
#
# COMPACT_ATOMS: atom_id res chain seq x y z
N MET A 1 -19.34 -8.71 19.74
CA MET A 1 -19.70 -7.77 20.83
C MET A 1 -18.65 -6.65 20.98
N LYS A 2 -17.36 -6.95 21.07
CA LYS A 2 -16.27 -5.93 21.21
C LYS A 2 -16.23 -4.90 20.07
N GLU A 3 -16.35 -5.32 18.80
CA GLU A 3 -16.33 -4.41 17.63
C GLU A 3 -17.52 -3.45 17.63
N LYS A 4 -18.69 -3.89 17.98
CA LYS A 4 -19.90 -3.03 18.07
C LYS A 4 -19.77 -1.96 19.15
N ILE A 5 -19.14 -2.31 20.28
CA ILE A 5 -18.86 -1.38 21.37
C ILE A 5 -17.81 -0.34 20.93
N LYS A 6 -16.75 -0.78 20.26
CA LYS A 6 -15.71 0.09 19.69
C LYS A 6 -16.32 1.08 18.68
N TYR A 7 -17.18 0.61 17.80
CA TYR A 7 -17.87 1.47 16.82
C TYR A 7 -18.72 2.55 17.49
N ILE A 8 -19.52 2.18 18.51
CA ILE A 8 -20.35 3.13 19.26
C ILE A 8 -19.45 4.16 19.98
N PHE A 9 -18.39 3.71 20.62
CA PHE A 9 -17.43 4.59 21.28
C PHE A 9 -16.81 5.61 20.31
N ILE A 10 -16.38 5.17 19.12
CA ILE A 10 -15.82 6.06 18.09
C ILE A 10 -16.86 7.10 17.66
N LYS A 11 -18.11 6.71 17.45
CA LYS A 11 -19.18 7.65 17.08
C LYS A 11 -19.46 8.70 18.15
N LEU A 12 -19.46 8.29 19.43
CA LEU A 12 -19.61 9.24 20.54
C LEU A 12 -18.42 10.18 20.62
N LEU A 13 -17.20 9.66 20.46
CA LEU A 13 -15.98 10.47 20.46
C LEU A 13 -15.99 11.50 19.32
N ASP A 14 -16.43 11.14 18.13
CA ASP A 14 -16.59 12.03 16.97
C ASP A 14 -17.50 13.23 17.31
N ILE A 15 -18.64 12.98 17.93
CA ILE A 15 -19.58 14.03 18.36
C ILE A 15 -18.94 14.95 19.42
N VAL A 16 -18.24 14.38 20.40
CA VAL A 16 -17.61 15.14 21.49
C VAL A 16 -16.46 15.99 20.98
N LEU A 17 -15.69 15.50 20.00
CA LEU A 17 -14.55 16.25 19.43
C LEU A 17 -14.98 17.37 18.48
N LEU A 18 -16.18 17.30 17.89
CA LEU A 18 -16.64 18.25 16.88
C LEU A 18 -16.58 19.72 17.33
N PRO A 19 -17.05 20.13 18.54
CA PRO A 19 -16.94 21.50 19.01
C PRO A 19 -15.48 21.97 19.14
N LEU A 20 -14.59 21.09 19.61
CA LEU A 20 -13.16 21.36 19.73
C LEU A 20 -12.52 21.59 18.36
N THR A 21 -12.90 20.79 17.38
CA THR A 21 -12.46 20.95 15.99
C THR A 21 -12.85 22.32 15.45
N TYR A 22 -14.12 22.75 15.61
CA TYR A 22 -14.57 24.07 15.16
C TYR A 22 -13.88 25.23 15.91
N LEU A 23 -13.45 25.03 17.13
CA LEU A 23 -12.67 26.01 17.89
C LEU A 23 -11.23 26.14 17.37
N LEU A 24 -10.60 25.03 17.00
CA LEU A 24 -9.18 24.99 16.60
C LEU A 24 -8.96 25.35 15.12
N LEU A 25 -9.86 24.98 14.23
CA LEU A 25 -9.70 25.23 12.79
C LEU A 25 -9.49 26.70 12.42
N PRO A 26 -10.22 27.71 12.97
CA PRO A 26 -9.97 29.12 12.70
C PRO A 26 -8.55 29.56 13.12
N ILE A 27 -8.03 29.01 14.24
CA ILE A 27 -6.68 29.29 14.72
C ILE A 27 -5.65 28.78 13.72
N TYR A 28 -5.78 27.55 13.26
CA TYR A 28 -4.88 26.99 12.26
C TYR A 28 -4.99 27.69 10.90
N LYS A 29 -6.18 28.16 10.52
CA LYS A 29 -6.36 29.01 9.34
C LYS A 29 -5.59 30.32 9.46
N LEU A 30 -5.54 30.91 10.64
CA LEU A 30 -4.74 32.10 10.94
C LEU A 30 -3.24 31.82 10.81
N VAL A 31 -2.76 30.72 11.40
CA VAL A 31 -1.35 30.28 11.29
C VAL A 31 -0.96 30.11 9.82
N LYS A 32 -1.83 29.48 9.01
CA LYS A 32 -1.61 29.33 7.56
C LYS A 32 -1.58 30.67 6.84
N LYS A 33 -2.49 31.60 7.17
CA LYS A 33 -2.57 32.95 6.56
C LYS A 33 -1.28 33.73 6.73
N TYR A 34 -0.67 33.69 7.91
CA TYR A 34 0.57 34.40 8.20
C TYR A 34 1.84 33.60 7.83
N GLY A 35 1.69 32.38 7.33
CA GLY A 35 2.79 31.50 6.97
C GLY A 35 3.31 30.70 8.16
N ILE A 36 3.20 29.39 8.04
CA ILE A 36 3.53 28.43 9.11
C ILE A 36 4.96 28.59 9.64
N ILE A 37 5.89 29.00 8.77
CA ILE A 37 7.31 29.21 9.12
C ILE A 37 7.51 30.30 10.19
N ASN A 38 6.58 31.24 10.29
CA ASN A 38 6.61 32.29 11.31
C ASN A 38 6.16 31.82 12.70
N PHE A 39 5.78 30.54 12.81
CA PHE A 39 5.29 29.92 14.05
C PHE A 39 6.17 28.72 14.46
N PRO A 40 7.45 28.90 14.80
CA PRO A 40 8.40 27.81 15.02
C PRO A 40 7.98 26.83 16.12
N LEU A 41 7.28 27.29 17.15
CA LEU A 41 6.76 26.39 18.19
C LEU A 41 5.66 25.47 17.67
N GLN A 42 4.80 25.98 16.79
CA GLN A 42 3.76 25.18 16.16
C GLN A 42 4.37 24.18 15.16
N VAL A 43 5.34 24.60 14.36
CA VAL A 43 6.09 23.73 13.46
C VAL A 43 6.72 22.56 14.21
N ASN A 44 7.39 22.83 15.33
CA ASN A 44 7.97 21.79 16.17
C ASN A 44 6.91 20.81 16.72
N ALA A 45 5.75 21.31 17.10
CA ALA A 45 4.63 20.47 17.56
C ALA A 45 4.11 19.58 16.42
N PHE A 46 3.94 20.14 15.22
CA PHE A 46 3.49 19.39 14.04
C PHE A 46 4.49 18.29 13.65
N ILE A 47 5.78 18.60 13.64
CA ILE A 47 6.84 17.61 13.37
C ILE A 47 6.79 16.48 14.40
N LYS A 48 6.69 16.80 15.68
CA LYS A 48 6.66 15.80 16.77
C LYS A 48 5.41 14.91 16.72
N THR A 49 4.27 15.45 16.28
CA THR A 49 3.00 14.71 16.23
C THR A 49 2.74 14.05 14.88
N GLY A 50 3.48 14.44 13.83
CA GLY A 50 3.21 14.02 12.46
C GLY A 50 1.91 14.57 11.87
N ILE A 51 1.30 15.58 12.51
CA ILE A 51 0.02 16.17 12.09
C ILE A 51 0.25 17.58 11.57
N PHE A 52 -0.04 17.82 10.30
CA PHE A 52 0.12 19.12 9.66
C PHE A 52 -1.23 19.67 9.20
N PRO A 53 -1.60 20.91 9.55
CA PRO A 53 -2.80 21.53 9.02
C PRO A 53 -2.58 21.89 7.54
N MET A 54 -3.38 21.31 6.65
CA MET A 54 -3.38 21.60 5.21
C MET A 54 -4.64 22.37 4.84
N GLN A 55 -4.50 23.33 3.94
CA GLN A 55 -5.62 24.11 3.44
C GLN A 55 -5.96 23.60 2.04
N ASP A 56 -7.23 23.62 1.67
CA ASP A 56 -7.67 23.40 0.30
C ASP A 56 -7.14 24.54 -0.58
N HIS A 57 -6.11 24.26 -1.34
CA HIS A 57 -5.41 25.19 -2.21
C HIS A 57 -4.70 24.42 -3.33
N TYR A 58 -4.59 25.02 -4.53
CA TYR A 58 -4.02 24.34 -5.71
C TYR A 58 -2.54 23.95 -5.58
N TYR A 59 -1.81 24.48 -4.59
CA TYR A 59 -0.45 24.03 -4.24
C TYR A 59 -0.40 22.90 -3.21
N ASN A 60 -1.54 22.51 -2.66
CA ASN A 60 -1.62 21.44 -1.69
C ASN A 60 -2.39 20.26 -2.30
N PRO A 61 -2.22 19.04 -1.78
CA PRO A 61 -3.05 17.92 -2.17
C PRO A 61 -4.54 18.26 -2.03
N GLN A 62 -5.32 18.01 -3.07
CA GLN A 62 -6.76 18.30 -3.07
C GLN A 62 -7.52 17.18 -2.35
N PHE A 63 -8.26 17.54 -1.31
CA PHE A 63 -9.18 16.66 -0.61
C PHE A 63 -10.64 16.90 -0.99
N VAL A 64 -10.91 18.03 -1.67
CA VAL A 64 -12.24 18.39 -2.13
C VAL A 64 -12.23 18.49 -3.66
N TYR A 65 -12.97 17.63 -4.31
CA TYR A 65 -13.12 17.67 -5.77
C TYR A 65 -14.06 18.81 -6.18
N SER A 66 -13.84 19.34 -7.38
CA SER A 66 -14.75 20.33 -7.97
C SER A 66 -16.16 19.73 -8.15
N LYS A 67 -17.20 20.57 -8.11
CA LYS A 67 -18.59 20.14 -8.35
C LYS A 67 -18.79 19.50 -9.72
N ASN A 68 -17.92 19.81 -10.67
CA ASN A 68 -17.96 19.30 -12.04
C ASN A 68 -16.97 18.12 -12.24
N PHE A 69 -16.41 17.56 -11.13
CA PHE A 69 -15.54 16.41 -11.23
C PHE A 69 -16.35 15.17 -11.62
N ASP A 70 -16.01 14.60 -12.75
CA ASP A 70 -16.57 13.35 -13.23
C ASP A 70 -15.49 12.25 -13.13
N ALA A 71 -15.66 11.34 -12.19
CA ALA A 71 -14.76 10.23 -11.98
C ALA A 71 -14.78 9.23 -13.17
N ASN A 72 -15.88 9.20 -13.93
CA ASN A 72 -16.05 8.29 -15.06
C ASN A 72 -15.56 8.91 -16.38
N LYS A 73 -15.13 10.17 -16.37
CA LYS A 73 -14.61 10.83 -17.58
C LYS A 73 -13.34 10.11 -18.06
N ILE A 74 -13.45 9.51 -19.22
CA ILE A 74 -12.29 8.89 -19.88
C ILE A 74 -11.28 9.98 -20.21
N ARG A 75 -10.07 9.85 -19.68
CA ARG A 75 -8.92 10.70 -20.01
C ARG A 75 -8.02 9.96 -20.96
N ASN A 76 -7.69 10.58 -22.08
CA ASN A 76 -6.67 10.03 -22.97
C ASN A 76 -5.30 10.33 -22.37
N LEU A 77 -4.66 9.32 -21.81
CA LEU A 77 -3.33 9.42 -21.22
C LEU A 77 -2.21 9.28 -22.24
N HIS A 78 -2.53 9.07 -23.53
CA HIS A 78 -1.57 8.76 -24.59
C HIS A 78 -0.61 7.59 -24.25
N LEU A 79 -1.04 6.70 -23.35
CA LEU A 79 -0.30 5.51 -22.96
C LEU A 79 -0.76 4.35 -23.82
N ASN A 80 0.20 3.62 -24.37
CA ASN A 80 -0.08 2.35 -25.01
C ASN A 80 -0.08 1.24 -23.96
N PHE A 81 -1.27 0.81 -23.54
CA PHE A 81 -1.42 -0.27 -22.57
C PHE A 81 -1.17 -1.66 -23.17
N ASN A 82 -1.01 -1.74 -24.50
CA ASN A 82 -0.74 -3.01 -25.17
C ASN A 82 -1.72 -4.14 -24.78
N LEU A 83 -3.02 -3.79 -24.73
CA LEU A 83 -4.08 -4.63 -24.16
C LEU A 83 -4.14 -6.04 -24.78
N ASP A 84 -3.97 -6.14 -26.09
CA ASP A 84 -3.99 -7.44 -26.78
C ASP A 84 -2.89 -8.37 -26.26
N LYS A 85 -1.69 -7.82 -26.02
CA LYS A 85 -0.59 -8.58 -25.45
C LYS A 85 -0.88 -8.99 -24.00
N GLN A 86 -1.39 -8.08 -23.19
CA GLN A 86 -1.77 -8.39 -21.80
C GLN A 86 -2.83 -9.50 -21.76
N LEU A 87 -3.87 -9.42 -22.60
CA LEU A 87 -4.90 -10.46 -22.68
C LEU A 87 -4.36 -11.81 -23.15
N ALA A 88 -3.44 -11.80 -24.12
CA ALA A 88 -2.78 -13.01 -24.58
C ALA A 88 -1.92 -13.66 -23.50
N GLU A 89 -1.20 -12.88 -22.70
CA GLU A 89 -0.42 -13.36 -21.56
C GLU A 89 -1.32 -13.91 -20.46
N LEU A 90 -2.41 -13.22 -20.10
CA LEU A 90 -3.39 -13.68 -19.12
C LEU A 90 -4.00 -15.04 -19.54
N ALA A 91 -4.32 -15.21 -20.83
CA ALA A 91 -4.87 -16.46 -21.35
C ALA A 91 -3.90 -17.66 -21.25
N GLN A 92 -2.60 -17.40 -21.09
CA GLN A 92 -1.58 -18.44 -20.97
C GLN A 92 -1.26 -18.80 -19.52
N LEU A 93 -1.77 -18.05 -18.53
CA LEU A 93 -1.51 -18.33 -17.12
C LEU A 93 -2.06 -19.70 -16.72
N LYS A 94 -1.20 -20.50 -16.12
CA LYS A 94 -1.52 -21.81 -15.55
C LYS A 94 -1.93 -21.65 -14.08
N PHE A 95 -2.33 -22.76 -13.47
CA PHE A 95 -2.63 -22.83 -12.01
C PHE A 95 -3.89 -22.08 -11.59
N THR A 96 -4.75 -21.65 -12.49
CA THR A 96 -6.03 -20.98 -12.16
C THR A 96 -6.95 -21.84 -11.31
N ASN A 97 -6.82 -23.16 -11.38
CA ASN A 97 -7.53 -24.12 -10.53
C ASN A 97 -7.04 -24.15 -9.07
N GLU A 98 -5.91 -23.49 -8.76
CA GLU A 98 -5.39 -23.36 -7.40
C GLU A 98 -5.98 -22.14 -6.66
N LEU A 99 -6.63 -21.22 -7.39
CA LEU A 99 -7.24 -20.01 -6.81
C LEU A 99 -8.44 -20.38 -5.93
N SER A 100 -8.16 -20.50 -4.63
CA SER A 100 -9.15 -20.89 -3.62
C SER A 100 -8.81 -20.22 -2.30
N PHE A 101 -9.00 -18.89 -2.25
CA PHE A 101 -8.74 -18.13 -1.04
C PHE A 101 -9.95 -18.14 -0.10
N LYS A 102 -9.69 -18.16 1.21
CA LYS A 102 -10.71 -18.02 2.24
C LYS A 102 -11.39 -16.65 2.11
N LYS A 103 -12.65 -16.54 2.48
CA LYS A 103 -13.34 -15.26 2.57
C LYS A 103 -12.94 -14.45 3.80
N GLU A 104 -12.76 -15.14 4.92
CA GLU A 104 -12.37 -14.58 6.21
C GLU A 104 -11.13 -15.31 6.74
N GLY A 105 -10.29 -14.61 7.49
CA GLY A 105 -9.06 -15.16 8.04
C GLY A 105 -8.47 -14.28 9.15
N ASP A 106 -7.35 -14.71 9.68
CA ASP A 106 -6.58 -13.99 10.69
C ASP A 106 -5.15 -13.75 10.20
N PRO A 107 -4.74 -12.50 9.96
CA PRO A 107 -3.39 -12.19 9.50
C PRO A 107 -2.32 -12.61 10.53
N TYR A 108 -2.62 -12.63 11.82
CA TYR A 108 -1.67 -13.10 12.85
C TYR A 108 -1.38 -14.60 12.79
N GLN A 109 -2.21 -15.36 12.08
CA GLN A 109 -1.97 -16.76 11.78
C GLN A 109 -1.34 -16.98 10.39
N GLY A 110 -0.97 -15.90 9.69
CA GLY A 110 -0.40 -15.96 8.34
C GLY A 110 -1.45 -16.32 7.28
N GLU A 111 -2.72 -16.04 7.54
CA GLU A 111 -3.80 -16.38 6.63
C GLU A 111 -4.17 -15.20 5.73
N PHE A 112 -4.04 -15.39 4.42
CA PHE A 112 -4.67 -14.49 3.46
C PHE A 112 -6.19 -14.77 3.39
N TYR A 113 -6.99 -13.70 3.25
CA TYR A 113 -8.42 -13.80 3.08
C TYR A 113 -8.95 -12.65 2.20
N LEU A 114 -10.02 -12.91 1.44
CA LEU A 114 -10.53 -11.99 0.42
C LEU A 114 -11.16 -10.71 1.00
N ASN A 115 -11.80 -10.80 2.16
CA ASN A 115 -12.46 -9.66 2.81
C ASN A 115 -11.47 -8.83 3.67
N ASN A 116 -10.21 -8.82 3.31
CA ASN A 116 -9.22 -7.95 3.95
C ASN A 116 -9.37 -6.48 3.47
N PRO A 117 -8.85 -5.50 4.23
CA PRO A 117 -9.07 -4.10 3.93
C PRO A 117 -8.17 -3.52 2.83
N ALA A 118 -7.18 -4.26 2.31
CA ALA A 118 -6.11 -3.68 1.53
C ALA A 118 -5.83 -4.34 0.17
N TYR A 119 -6.03 -5.65 0.01
CA TYR A 119 -5.60 -6.37 -1.18
C TYR A 119 -6.73 -7.25 -1.75
N GLY A 120 -7.33 -6.81 -2.85
CA GLY A 120 -8.55 -7.37 -3.40
C GLY A 120 -8.39 -8.69 -4.16
N PRO A 121 -9.52 -9.32 -4.56
CA PRO A 121 -9.50 -10.62 -5.22
C PRO A 121 -8.72 -10.64 -6.55
N GLY A 122 -8.96 -9.69 -7.44
CA GLY A 122 -8.31 -9.67 -8.77
C GLY A 122 -6.80 -9.49 -8.69
N ASP A 123 -6.34 -8.60 -7.80
CA ASP A 123 -4.91 -8.36 -7.57
C ASP A 123 -4.26 -9.60 -6.94
N ALA A 124 -4.94 -10.20 -5.97
CA ALA A 124 -4.48 -11.42 -5.30
C ALA A 124 -4.36 -12.61 -6.29
N ASP A 125 -5.37 -12.79 -7.14
CA ASP A 125 -5.38 -13.83 -8.15
C ASP A 125 -4.22 -13.67 -9.11
N LEU A 126 -4.02 -12.46 -9.64
CA LEU A 126 -2.95 -12.18 -10.60
C LEU A 126 -1.57 -12.36 -9.98
N TYR A 127 -1.33 -11.80 -8.78
CA TYR A 127 -0.02 -11.90 -8.12
C TYR A 127 0.32 -13.37 -7.81
N TYR A 128 -0.65 -14.12 -7.28
CA TYR A 128 -0.48 -15.56 -7.06
C TYR A 128 -0.07 -16.28 -8.35
N LEU A 129 -0.81 -16.07 -9.43
CA LEU A 129 -0.55 -16.72 -10.71
C LEU A 129 0.79 -16.31 -11.31
N MET A 130 1.19 -15.05 -11.20
CA MET A 130 2.51 -14.59 -11.67
C MET A 130 3.64 -15.31 -10.93
N VAL A 131 3.60 -15.39 -9.59
CA VAL A 131 4.61 -16.12 -8.80
C VAL A 131 4.61 -17.62 -9.16
N ARG A 132 3.44 -18.23 -9.37
CA ARG A 132 3.31 -19.64 -9.77
C ARG A 132 3.85 -19.93 -11.17
N ASN A 133 3.62 -19.02 -12.12
CA ASN A 133 4.03 -19.22 -13.52
C ASN A 133 5.50 -18.87 -13.76
N LEU A 134 6.01 -17.78 -13.18
CA LEU A 134 7.39 -17.36 -13.34
C LEU A 134 8.38 -18.21 -12.52
N GLN A 135 7.93 -18.76 -11.39
CA GLN A 135 8.75 -19.57 -10.49
C GLN A 135 10.06 -18.85 -10.09
N PRO A 136 9.98 -17.61 -9.61
CA PRO A 136 11.14 -16.77 -9.38
C PRO A 136 12.06 -17.37 -8.33
N LYS A 137 13.36 -17.10 -8.46
CA LYS A 137 14.35 -17.39 -7.40
C LYS A 137 14.32 -16.32 -6.32
N LYS A 138 14.05 -15.07 -6.72
CA LYS A 138 13.95 -13.93 -5.82
C LYS A 138 12.71 -13.11 -6.11
N ILE A 139 12.12 -12.61 -5.03
CA ILE A 139 11.08 -11.59 -5.10
C ILE A 139 11.50 -10.48 -4.16
N ILE A 140 11.44 -9.24 -4.65
CA ILE A 140 11.53 -8.05 -3.81
C ILE A 140 10.17 -7.38 -3.86
N GLU A 141 9.57 -7.17 -2.71
CA GLU A 141 8.26 -6.55 -2.54
C GLU A 141 8.42 -5.19 -1.85
N ILE A 142 8.02 -4.12 -2.55
CA ILE A 142 8.00 -2.75 -2.04
C ILE A 142 6.56 -2.42 -1.65
N GLY A 143 6.34 -2.10 -0.36
CA GLY A 143 4.99 -2.00 0.19
C GLY A 143 4.43 -3.39 0.52
N SER A 144 4.81 -3.92 1.67
CA SER A 144 4.44 -5.28 2.09
C SER A 144 3.21 -5.28 2.98
N GLY A 145 2.38 -6.29 2.81
CA GLY A 145 1.12 -6.39 3.54
C GLY A 145 0.36 -7.69 3.21
N PHE A 146 -0.92 -7.58 2.92
CA PHE A 146 -1.73 -8.73 2.52
C PHE A 146 -1.24 -9.37 1.21
N SER A 147 -0.62 -8.60 0.31
CA SER A 147 0.07 -9.10 -0.88
C SER A 147 1.17 -10.11 -0.53
N THR A 148 1.95 -9.83 0.52
CA THR A 148 2.98 -10.73 1.05
C THR A 148 2.43 -12.12 1.40
N MET A 149 1.24 -12.19 1.99
CA MET A 149 0.60 -13.47 2.33
C MET A 149 0.23 -14.27 1.08
N VAL A 150 -0.28 -13.59 0.05
CA VAL A 150 -0.58 -14.22 -1.25
C VAL A 150 0.71 -14.76 -1.88
N CYS A 151 1.76 -13.96 -1.87
CA CYS A 151 3.08 -14.35 -2.36
C CYS A 151 3.61 -15.59 -1.65
N LEU A 152 3.53 -15.62 -0.34
CA LEU A 152 3.98 -16.78 0.48
C LEU A 152 3.19 -18.05 0.16
N LEU A 153 1.87 -17.95 -0.09
CA LEU A 153 1.07 -19.11 -0.51
C LEU A 153 1.56 -19.68 -1.84
N ALA A 154 1.87 -18.81 -2.80
CA ALA A 154 2.41 -19.22 -4.10
C ALA A 154 3.82 -19.82 -3.98
N ILE A 155 4.69 -19.20 -3.15
CA ILE A 155 6.04 -19.70 -2.85
C ILE A 155 5.98 -21.10 -2.22
N GLU A 156 5.08 -21.33 -1.28
CA GLU A 156 4.91 -22.64 -0.66
C GLU A 156 4.53 -23.72 -1.70
N LYS A 157 3.63 -23.39 -2.62
CA LYS A 157 3.29 -24.30 -3.73
C LYS A 157 4.47 -24.56 -4.65
N ASN A 158 5.28 -23.54 -4.96
CA ASN A 158 6.49 -23.69 -5.75
C ASN A 158 7.52 -24.57 -5.04
N LYS A 159 7.70 -24.40 -3.72
CA LYS A 159 8.58 -25.20 -2.89
C LYS A 159 8.20 -26.69 -2.92
N ASN A 160 6.91 -27.00 -2.87
CA ASN A 160 6.41 -28.38 -3.00
C ASN A 160 6.71 -29.01 -4.38
N ALA A 161 6.95 -28.18 -5.39
CA ALA A 161 7.41 -28.58 -6.71
C ALA A 161 8.96 -28.55 -6.85
N GLY A 162 9.69 -28.36 -5.75
CA GLY A 162 11.16 -28.35 -5.74
C GLY A 162 11.82 -27.01 -6.06
N ILE A 163 11.04 -25.90 -6.12
CA ILE A 163 11.54 -24.58 -6.46
C ILE A 163 11.69 -23.75 -5.16
N SER A 164 12.87 -23.18 -4.96
CA SER A 164 13.17 -22.33 -3.81
C SER A 164 13.14 -20.87 -4.22
N THR A 165 12.35 -20.07 -3.53
CA THR A 165 12.21 -18.62 -3.73
C THR A 165 12.57 -17.90 -2.44
N SER A 166 13.41 -16.87 -2.51
CA SER A 166 13.61 -15.90 -1.42
C SER A 166 12.68 -14.72 -1.60
N LEU A 167 12.10 -14.24 -0.50
CA LEU A 167 11.22 -13.07 -0.47
C LEU A 167 11.81 -12.01 0.45
N THR A 168 12.15 -10.84 -0.11
CA THR A 168 12.56 -9.66 0.63
C THR A 168 11.41 -8.65 0.60
N CYS A 169 10.99 -8.19 1.77
CA CYS A 169 9.90 -7.23 1.97
C CYS A 169 10.46 -5.89 2.43
N ILE A 170 10.15 -4.82 1.73
CA ILE A 170 10.54 -3.44 2.08
C ILE A 170 9.27 -2.74 2.55
N GLU A 171 9.16 -2.50 3.87
CA GLU A 171 8.00 -1.89 4.50
C GLU A 171 8.43 -1.06 5.72
N PRO A 172 8.47 0.28 5.61
CA PRO A 172 8.98 1.15 6.67
C PRO A 172 8.07 1.24 7.89
N TYR A 173 6.78 0.97 7.72
CA TYR A 173 5.80 1.16 8.79
C TYR A 173 5.54 -0.11 9.58
N GLU A 174 5.20 0.06 10.87
CA GLU A 174 4.94 -1.07 11.75
C GLU A 174 3.63 -1.77 11.39
N ILE A 175 3.75 -3.03 10.96
CA ILE A 175 2.63 -3.96 10.79
C ILE A 175 2.91 -5.17 11.68
N LYS A 176 2.24 -5.25 12.83
CA LYS A 176 2.56 -6.20 13.91
C LYS A 176 2.60 -7.66 13.49
N TRP A 177 1.71 -8.09 12.61
CA TRP A 177 1.71 -9.47 12.15
C TRP A 177 2.82 -9.73 11.13
N LEU A 178 3.21 -8.74 10.34
CA LEU A 178 4.32 -8.85 9.37
C LEU A 178 5.65 -9.09 10.09
N ASP A 179 5.87 -8.45 11.25
CA ASP A 179 7.07 -8.65 12.06
C ASP A 179 7.23 -10.08 12.58
N THR A 180 6.14 -10.82 12.66
CA THR A 180 6.12 -12.23 13.09
C THR A 180 6.07 -13.23 11.93
N THR A 181 5.96 -12.72 10.70
CA THR A 181 5.88 -13.56 9.50
C THR A 181 7.21 -14.27 9.24
N LYS A 182 7.13 -15.58 9.04
CA LYS A 182 8.32 -16.42 8.78
C LYS A 182 8.62 -16.49 7.30
N ASN A 183 9.88 -16.84 6.98
CA ASN A 183 10.37 -17.06 5.61
C ASN A 183 10.37 -15.80 4.74
N ILE A 184 10.48 -14.64 5.34
CA ILE A 184 10.74 -13.35 4.67
C ILE A 184 11.99 -12.72 5.24
N GLU A 185 12.65 -11.90 4.44
CA GLU A 185 13.61 -10.90 4.87
C GLU A 185 12.88 -9.56 4.92
N LEU A 186 12.77 -8.94 6.10
CA LEU A 186 12.01 -7.71 6.29
C LEU A 186 12.95 -6.54 6.51
N ILE A 187 12.90 -5.55 5.60
CA ILE A 187 13.67 -4.30 5.65
C ILE A 187 12.74 -3.19 6.10
N ARG A 188 13.03 -2.59 7.28
CA ARG A 188 12.26 -1.49 7.88
C ARG A 188 12.82 -0.12 7.50
N GLU A 189 13.06 0.07 6.21
CA GLU A 189 13.53 1.32 5.64
C GLU A 189 12.58 1.78 4.54
N LYS A 190 12.57 3.06 4.24
CA LYS A 190 11.86 3.57 3.06
C LYS A 190 12.64 3.15 1.81
N VAL A 191 11.92 2.85 0.74
CA VAL A 191 12.56 2.44 -0.52
C VAL A 191 13.47 3.53 -1.07
N GLU A 192 13.14 4.80 -0.84
CA GLU A 192 13.93 5.97 -1.24
C GLU A 192 15.32 6.01 -0.58
N ASP A 193 15.47 5.36 0.58
CA ASP A 193 16.74 5.27 1.32
C ASP A 193 17.57 4.03 0.91
N ILE A 194 17.00 3.13 0.09
CA ILE A 194 17.68 1.92 -0.38
C ILE A 194 18.45 2.20 -1.67
N PRO A 195 19.75 1.89 -1.73
CA PRO A 195 20.52 2.09 -2.96
C PRO A 195 19.94 1.31 -4.15
N VAL A 196 19.82 1.94 -5.31
CA VAL A 196 19.33 1.31 -6.55
C VAL A 196 20.11 0.03 -6.90
N ASP A 197 21.37 -0.05 -6.52
CA ASP A 197 22.21 -1.24 -6.72
C ASP A 197 21.69 -2.49 -5.98
N PHE A 198 20.88 -2.31 -4.93
CA PHE A 198 20.23 -3.40 -4.23
C PHE A 198 19.31 -4.22 -5.15
N PHE A 199 18.62 -3.54 -6.08
CA PHE A 199 17.68 -4.19 -7.01
C PHE A 199 18.38 -4.92 -8.17
N LYS A 200 19.66 -4.64 -8.43
CA LYS A 200 20.46 -5.30 -9.49
C LYS A 200 20.69 -6.80 -9.22
N GLN A 201 20.38 -7.28 -8.04
CA GLN A 201 20.40 -8.71 -7.72
C GLN A 201 19.32 -9.53 -8.40
N LEU A 202 18.26 -8.88 -8.91
CA LEU A 202 17.19 -9.53 -9.65
C LEU A 202 17.70 -10.01 -11.02
N GLN A 203 17.28 -11.20 -11.40
CA GLN A 203 17.62 -11.83 -12.67
C GLN A 203 16.35 -12.05 -13.51
N GLU A 204 16.52 -12.58 -14.69
CA GLU A 204 15.39 -12.98 -15.55
C GLU A 204 14.45 -13.92 -14.80
N ASN A 205 13.13 -13.65 -14.89
CA ASN A 205 12.02 -14.30 -14.19
C ASN A 205 11.96 -14.03 -12.67
N ASP A 206 12.86 -13.23 -12.10
CA ASP A 206 12.64 -12.71 -10.75
C ASP A 206 11.59 -11.61 -10.76
N ILE A 207 11.02 -11.30 -9.60
CA ILE A 207 9.92 -10.34 -9.50
C ILE A 207 10.34 -9.15 -8.63
N LEU A 208 10.20 -7.94 -9.19
CA LEU A 208 10.08 -6.72 -8.43
C LEU A 208 8.59 -6.36 -8.37
N PHE A 209 8.00 -6.51 -7.20
CA PHE A 209 6.59 -6.16 -6.95
C PHE A 209 6.52 -4.81 -6.25
N ILE A 210 5.81 -3.86 -6.84
CA ILE A 210 5.70 -2.49 -6.35
C ILE A 210 4.23 -2.20 -6.07
N ASP A 211 3.89 -2.06 -4.80
CA ASP A 211 2.57 -1.69 -4.31
C ASP A 211 2.74 -0.77 -3.09
N SER A 212 3.28 0.40 -3.36
CA SER A 212 3.77 1.34 -2.35
C SER A 212 2.76 2.46 -2.04
N SER A 213 3.17 3.73 -1.98
CA SER A 213 2.30 4.82 -1.50
C SER A 213 1.19 5.24 -2.48
N HIS A 214 1.30 4.92 -3.77
CA HIS A 214 0.38 5.35 -4.85
C HIS A 214 0.25 6.88 -5.01
N ILE A 215 1.18 7.65 -4.45
CA ILE A 215 1.13 9.12 -4.44
C ILE A 215 2.35 9.68 -5.17
N ILE A 216 2.12 10.50 -6.19
CA ILE A 216 3.19 11.20 -6.90
C ILE A 216 3.52 12.50 -6.14
N ARG A 217 4.73 12.57 -5.60
CA ARG A 217 5.30 13.77 -4.95
C ARG A 217 6.82 13.77 -5.11
N PRO A 218 7.50 14.94 -4.98
CA PRO A 218 8.95 14.98 -5.01
C PRO A 218 9.58 14.07 -3.94
N GLU A 219 10.66 13.41 -4.31
CA GLU A 219 11.44 12.53 -3.41
C GLU A 219 10.58 11.46 -2.72
N ASN A 220 9.68 10.83 -3.49
CA ASN A 220 8.91 9.72 -2.98
C ASN A 220 9.10 8.45 -3.82
N ASP A 221 8.66 7.37 -3.25
CA ASP A 221 8.71 6.02 -3.76
C ASP A 221 8.26 5.88 -5.24
N VAL A 222 7.16 6.50 -5.64
CA VAL A 222 6.59 6.38 -7.00
C VAL A 222 7.45 7.03 -8.09
N LEU A 223 8.29 8.01 -7.77
CA LEU A 223 9.14 8.70 -8.76
C LEU A 223 10.57 8.16 -8.82
N PHE A 224 11.02 7.45 -7.79
CA PHE A 224 12.42 7.00 -7.67
C PHE A 224 12.57 5.47 -7.80
N GLU A 225 11.47 4.76 -7.91
CA GLU A 225 11.42 3.33 -8.23
C GLU A 225 11.49 3.11 -9.75
#